data_c1a7602b6becdf431abf75920f29e2e6
#
_entry.id   c1a7602b6becdf431abf75920f29e2e6
#
_cell.length_a   1.000
_cell.length_b   1.000
_cell.length_c   1.000
_cell.angle_alpha   90.00
_cell.angle_beta   90.00
_cell.angle_gamma   90.00
#
_symmetry.space_group_name_H-M   'P 1'
#
loop_
_entity.id
_entity.type
_entity.pdbx_description
1 polymer ?
#
loop_
_entity_poly.entity_id
_entity_poly.type
_entity_poly.pdbx_seq_one_letter_code
_entity_poly.pdbx_strand_id
1 'polypeptide(L)'
;MITNSDQITHNKVDIFLDDKHGGDLSDAVRVNRKIKKWIDLSTGINPNAYNDFNIDKTVYSHLPSGNQLAELMSIARGYYNLNQEIKICAYQGAQGVINILPNIVNKNIHDTIQILTPTYTEHYRVWNDHGFKIRLVTNIENELDPSIPFVLVNPNNPDGKLFQPKYLEELWERIRKAGGFLILDESFMDGTPDMSLRFDNCRDNVIVIRSFGKFFGLPGLRLGFVYGDNHYINKVSSLVGPWPISSSSLLIARKAMLDTVWISTTITDLKMKSTALSNFLHDQKLKTVGDCYFFKTIEVDSASQMHKALANHGIWTRIFNYNQKW
;
A
#
# COMPACT_ATOMS: atom_id res chain seq x y z
N MET A 1 35.49 -18.42 15.31
CA MET A 1 35.31 -18.51 13.84
C MET A 1 33.87 -18.09 13.57
N ILE A 2 33.67 -16.86 13.12
CA ILE A 2 32.35 -16.34 12.73
C ILE A 2 32.10 -16.90 11.33
N THR A 3 31.08 -17.70 11.16
CA THR A 3 30.77 -18.37 9.89
C THR A 3 30.24 -17.35 8.86
N ASN A 4 30.63 -17.54 7.60
CA ASN A 4 30.26 -16.66 6.45
C ASN A 4 28.73 -16.45 6.23
N SER A 5 27.87 -17.19 6.95
CA SER A 5 26.42 -17.03 6.90
C SER A 5 25.90 -15.77 7.60
N ASP A 6 26.59 -15.32 8.68
CA ASP A 6 26.14 -14.15 9.47
C ASP A 6 26.48 -12.83 8.79
N GLN A 7 27.56 -12.77 7.98
CA GLN A 7 27.89 -11.57 7.21
C GLN A 7 26.97 -11.33 6.01
N ILE A 8 26.39 -12.39 5.41
CA ILE A 8 25.47 -12.26 4.27
C ILE A 8 24.09 -11.77 4.71
N THR A 9 23.66 -12.08 5.94
CA THR A 9 22.40 -11.60 6.51
C THR A 9 22.47 -10.13 6.90
N HIS A 10 23.57 -9.64 7.48
CA HIS A 10 23.71 -8.21 7.84
C HIS A 10 23.73 -7.29 6.62
N ASN A 11 24.47 -7.60 5.57
CA ASN A 11 24.51 -6.75 4.35
C ASN A 11 23.17 -6.67 3.58
N LYS A 12 22.29 -7.67 3.70
CA LYS A 12 20.94 -7.60 3.10
C LYS A 12 19.98 -6.73 3.92
N VAL A 13 20.15 -6.64 5.22
CA VAL A 13 19.30 -5.90 6.15
C VAL A 13 19.53 -4.39 6.03
N ASP A 14 20.79 -3.96 5.93
CA ASP A 14 21.15 -2.53 5.80
C ASP A 14 20.60 -1.87 4.53
N ILE A 15 20.39 -2.65 3.45
CA ILE A 15 19.82 -2.17 2.19
C ILE A 15 18.35 -1.74 2.33
N PHE A 16 17.57 -2.35 3.24
CA PHE A 16 16.17 -2.01 3.45
C PHE A 16 15.96 -0.77 4.36
N LEU A 17 16.97 -0.29 5.07
CA LEU A 17 16.84 0.79 6.04
C LEU A 17 17.03 2.20 5.46
N ASP A 18 17.59 2.34 4.26
CA ASP A 18 17.91 3.65 3.63
C ASP A 18 16.95 3.97 2.48
N ASP A 19 15.65 3.80 2.68
CA ASP A 19 14.69 4.03 1.61
C ASP A 19 13.96 5.37 1.76
N LYS A 20 14.37 6.34 0.95
CA LYS A 20 13.65 7.62 0.83
C LYS A 20 12.33 7.40 0.11
N HIS A 21 11.23 7.82 0.74
CA HIS A 21 9.92 7.77 0.11
C HIS A 21 9.77 8.79 -1.02
N GLY A 22 8.94 8.47 -2.03
CA GLY A 22 8.55 9.42 -3.06
C GLY A 22 7.57 10.49 -2.56
N GLY A 23 7.29 11.50 -3.39
CA GLY A 23 6.31 12.56 -3.12
C GLY A 23 6.89 13.81 -2.49
N ASP A 24 8.17 13.85 -2.18
CA ASP A 24 8.89 15.08 -1.77
C ASP A 24 9.85 15.51 -2.89
N LEU A 25 9.53 16.63 -3.53
CA LEU A 25 10.36 17.22 -4.60
C LEU A 25 11.49 18.10 -4.05
N SER A 26 11.70 18.19 -2.76
CA SER A 26 12.78 19.02 -2.18
C SER A 26 14.17 18.60 -2.69
N ASP A 27 14.39 17.29 -2.80
CA ASP A 27 15.64 16.77 -3.36
C ASP A 27 15.76 17.04 -4.86
N ALA A 28 14.67 16.96 -5.62
CA ALA A 28 14.63 17.32 -7.03
C ALA A 28 15.05 18.78 -7.26
N VAL A 29 14.49 19.69 -6.47
CA VAL A 29 14.84 21.12 -6.53
C VAL A 29 16.31 21.36 -6.15
N ARG A 30 16.87 20.60 -5.19
CA ARG A 30 18.31 20.69 -4.84
C ARG A 30 19.22 20.25 -5.99
N VAL A 31 18.80 19.17 -6.69
CA VAL A 31 19.58 18.60 -7.82
C VAL A 31 19.63 19.60 -8.99
N ASN A 32 18.53 20.26 -9.32
CA ASN A 32 18.52 21.24 -10.41
C ASN A 32 17.57 22.41 -10.15
N ARG A 33 18.10 23.50 -9.57
CA ARG A 33 17.36 24.73 -9.25
C ARG A 33 16.86 25.51 -10.47
N LYS A 34 17.34 25.21 -11.68
CA LYS A 34 16.92 25.90 -12.91
C LYS A 34 15.58 25.39 -13.41
N ILE A 35 15.17 24.18 -13.01
CA ILE A 35 13.90 23.60 -13.39
C ILE A 35 12.78 24.21 -12.54
N LYS A 36 11.88 24.92 -13.19
CA LYS A 36 10.76 25.61 -12.54
C LYS A 36 9.54 24.71 -12.31
N LYS A 37 9.37 23.66 -13.13
CA LYS A 37 8.23 22.74 -13.05
C LYS A 37 8.73 21.32 -13.16
N TRP A 38 8.50 20.56 -12.13
CA TRP A 38 8.83 19.14 -12.05
C TRP A 38 7.61 18.27 -12.37
N ILE A 39 7.86 17.18 -13.08
CA ILE A 39 6.91 16.07 -13.22
C ILE A 39 7.31 15.03 -12.17
N ASP A 40 6.45 14.85 -11.13
CA ASP A 40 6.68 13.87 -10.09
C ASP A 40 6.18 12.49 -10.53
N LEU A 41 7.10 11.59 -10.83
CA LEU A 41 6.85 10.19 -11.12
C LEU A 41 7.37 9.28 -9.99
N SER A 42 7.65 9.84 -8.80
CA SER A 42 8.19 9.07 -7.67
C SER A 42 7.14 8.36 -6.84
N THR A 43 5.85 8.58 -7.13
CA THR A 43 4.73 7.97 -6.40
C THR A 43 3.72 7.32 -7.33
N GLY A 44 3.09 6.23 -6.85
CA GLY A 44 1.96 5.61 -7.54
C GLY A 44 0.62 6.24 -7.14
N ILE A 45 0.46 7.55 -7.28
CA ILE A 45 -0.77 8.27 -6.96
C ILE A 45 -1.46 8.67 -8.26
N ASN A 46 -2.78 8.49 -8.34
CA ASN A 46 -3.55 8.96 -9.49
C ASN A 46 -3.39 10.48 -9.65
N PRO A 47 -2.83 10.96 -10.78
CA PRO A 47 -2.63 12.39 -11.01
C PRO A 47 -3.95 13.15 -11.26
N ASN A 48 -5.03 12.44 -11.60
CA ASN A 48 -6.37 13.00 -11.77
C ASN A 48 -7.15 12.83 -10.48
N ALA A 49 -6.89 13.72 -9.52
CA ALA A 49 -7.55 13.67 -8.21
C ALA A 49 -9.07 13.85 -8.33
N TYR A 50 -9.82 13.17 -7.46
CA TYR A 50 -11.23 13.48 -7.25
C TYR A 50 -11.35 14.93 -6.76
N ASN A 51 -12.13 15.75 -7.43
CA ASN A 51 -12.23 17.20 -7.17
C ASN A 51 -13.66 17.73 -7.05
N ASP A 52 -14.67 16.86 -7.17
CA ASP A 52 -16.07 17.25 -7.00
C ASP A 52 -16.44 17.36 -5.51
N PHE A 53 -15.84 18.31 -4.81
CA PHE A 53 -16.24 18.67 -3.45
C PHE A 53 -16.04 20.16 -3.17
N ASN A 54 -16.95 20.69 -2.36
CA ASN A 54 -16.83 22.01 -1.76
C ASN A 54 -16.98 21.87 -0.26
N ILE A 55 -15.98 22.33 0.49
CA ILE A 55 -15.94 22.22 1.95
C ILE A 55 -16.11 23.60 2.56
N ASP A 56 -17.18 23.77 3.34
CA ASP A 56 -17.35 24.96 4.16
C ASP A 56 -16.25 25.03 5.24
N LYS A 57 -15.73 26.23 5.48
CA LYS A 57 -14.65 26.44 6.46
C LYS A 57 -15.06 26.08 7.89
N THR A 58 -16.35 26.09 8.20
CA THR A 58 -16.88 25.70 9.52
C THR A 58 -16.58 24.25 9.88
N VAL A 59 -16.30 23.39 8.89
CA VAL A 59 -15.91 21.98 9.12
C VAL A 59 -14.66 21.86 10.01
N TYR A 60 -13.79 22.86 9.97
CA TYR A 60 -12.54 22.87 10.75
C TYR A 60 -12.74 23.38 12.18
N SER A 61 -13.90 23.93 12.51
CA SER A 61 -14.23 24.47 13.83
C SER A 61 -14.92 23.44 14.74
N HIS A 62 -15.21 22.25 14.23
CA HIS A 62 -15.94 21.22 14.97
C HIS A 62 -15.18 19.88 14.90
N LEU A 63 -15.23 19.12 16.00
CA LEU A 63 -14.75 17.76 16.02
C LEU A 63 -15.62 16.86 15.12
N PRO A 64 -15.02 15.82 14.50
CA PRO A 64 -15.78 14.84 13.73
C PRO A 64 -16.84 14.17 14.61
N SER A 65 -18.06 14.03 14.11
CA SER A 65 -19.11 13.31 14.86
C SER A 65 -19.01 11.81 14.67
N GLY A 66 -19.43 11.04 15.69
CA GLY A 66 -19.52 9.58 15.60
C GLY A 66 -20.45 9.12 14.48
N ASN A 67 -21.53 9.85 14.21
CA ASN A 67 -22.47 9.53 13.13
C ASN A 67 -21.81 9.70 11.74
N GLN A 68 -21.00 10.74 11.52
CA GLN A 68 -20.27 10.92 10.26
C GLN A 68 -19.27 9.80 10.02
N LEU A 69 -18.58 9.36 11.07
CA LEU A 69 -17.66 8.21 10.98
C LEU A 69 -18.43 6.90 10.69
N ALA A 70 -19.51 6.64 11.39
CA ALA A 70 -20.34 5.44 11.18
C ALA A 70 -20.91 5.39 9.76
N GLU A 71 -21.35 6.53 9.23
CA GLU A 71 -21.82 6.64 7.86
C GLU A 71 -20.71 6.37 6.84
N LEU A 72 -19.50 6.93 7.04
CA LEU A 72 -18.36 6.60 6.19
C LEU A 72 -18.04 5.10 6.23
N MET A 73 -18.09 4.46 7.42
CA MET A 73 -17.85 3.01 7.53
C MET A 73 -18.89 2.20 6.77
N SER A 74 -20.17 2.62 6.79
CA SER A 74 -21.22 1.98 6.01
C SER A 74 -20.99 2.10 4.51
N ILE A 75 -20.60 3.29 4.03
CA ILE A 75 -20.27 3.54 2.62
C ILE A 75 -19.04 2.73 2.21
N ALA A 76 -17.97 2.75 3.00
CA ALA A 76 -16.75 2.00 2.73
C ALA A 76 -17.01 0.49 2.68
N ARG A 77 -17.90 -0.04 3.51
CA ARG A 77 -18.34 -1.43 3.46
C ARG A 77 -18.97 -1.76 2.10
N GLY A 78 -19.87 -0.92 1.61
CA GLY A 78 -20.46 -1.09 0.27
C GLY A 78 -19.42 -0.97 -0.84
N TYR A 79 -18.53 0.01 -0.75
CA TYR A 79 -17.48 0.25 -1.75
C TYR A 79 -16.50 -0.94 -1.88
N TYR A 80 -16.12 -1.56 -0.75
CA TYR A 80 -15.24 -2.74 -0.73
C TYR A 80 -16.00 -4.07 -0.83
N ASN A 81 -17.33 -4.03 -1.07
CA ASN A 81 -18.19 -5.20 -1.18
C ASN A 81 -18.04 -6.18 0.01
N LEU A 82 -18.08 -5.64 1.23
CA LEU A 82 -17.95 -6.43 2.46
C LEU A 82 -19.31 -6.84 3.02
N ASN A 83 -19.42 -8.10 3.46
CA ASN A 83 -20.57 -8.55 4.24
C ASN A 83 -20.74 -7.72 5.53
N GLN A 84 -21.98 -7.63 6.03
CA GLN A 84 -22.33 -6.87 7.25
C GLN A 84 -21.57 -7.33 8.50
N GLU A 85 -21.17 -8.59 8.56
CA GLU A 85 -20.46 -9.20 9.68
C GLU A 85 -18.97 -8.82 9.73
N ILE A 86 -18.39 -8.38 8.61
CA ILE A 86 -16.98 -8.00 8.53
C ILE A 86 -16.78 -6.64 9.18
N LYS A 87 -15.93 -6.56 10.18
CA LYS A 87 -15.55 -5.28 10.77
C LYS A 87 -14.62 -4.50 9.87
N ILE A 88 -14.83 -3.19 9.84
CA ILE A 88 -14.01 -2.23 9.12
C ILE A 88 -13.70 -1.04 10.04
N CYS A 89 -12.47 -0.53 9.95
CA CYS A 89 -12.01 0.62 10.69
C CYS A 89 -11.31 1.61 9.74
N ALA A 90 -11.54 2.91 9.91
CA ALA A 90 -10.78 3.96 9.25
C ALA A 90 -9.58 4.39 10.10
N TYR A 91 -8.48 4.73 9.44
CA TYR A 91 -7.25 5.18 10.09
C TYR A 91 -6.55 6.27 9.30
N GLN A 92 -5.53 6.88 9.91
CA GLN A 92 -4.73 7.97 9.33
C GLN A 92 -3.84 7.48 8.16
N GLY A 93 -4.49 7.03 7.08
CA GLY A 93 -3.86 6.42 5.90
C GLY A 93 -3.44 4.96 6.14
N ALA A 94 -3.14 4.25 5.06
CA ALA A 94 -2.60 2.88 5.14
C ALA A 94 -1.31 2.82 5.97
N GLN A 95 -0.43 3.82 5.86
CA GLN A 95 0.79 3.90 6.66
C GLN A 95 0.50 3.92 8.17
N GLY A 96 -0.55 4.63 8.60
CA GLY A 96 -0.96 4.61 10.00
C GLY A 96 -1.37 3.23 10.48
N VAL A 97 -2.09 2.46 9.64
CA VAL A 97 -2.40 1.06 9.93
C VAL A 97 -1.13 0.22 10.04
N ILE A 98 -0.22 0.33 9.06
CA ILE A 98 1.05 -0.40 9.03
C ILE A 98 1.84 -0.16 10.32
N ASN A 99 1.92 1.08 10.79
CA ASN A 99 2.65 1.45 12.00
C ASN A 99 2.13 0.77 13.28
N ILE A 100 0.85 0.44 13.34
CA ILE A 100 0.25 -0.19 14.53
C ILE A 100 0.15 -1.72 14.44
N LEU A 101 0.44 -2.34 13.30
CA LEU A 101 0.37 -3.80 13.12
C LEU A 101 1.13 -4.58 14.20
N PRO A 102 2.36 -4.20 14.59
CA PRO A 102 3.08 -4.92 15.63
C PRO A 102 2.36 -4.96 16.98
N ASN A 103 1.48 -3.99 17.27
CA ASN A 103 0.74 -3.93 18.53
C ASN A 103 -0.50 -4.84 18.55
N ILE A 104 -0.97 -5.30 17.38
CA ILE A 104 -2.13 -6.20 17.30
C ILE A 104 -1.74 -7.68 17.27
N VAL A 105 -0.51 -8.00 16.89
CA VAL A 105 0.02 -9.36 16.90
C VAL A 105 0.61 -9.68 18.28
N ASN A 106 0.23 -10.83 18.83
CA ASN A 106 0.76 -11.25 20.13
C ASN A 106 2.17 -11.83 19.96
N LYS A 107 3.17 -11.05 20.36
CA LYS A 107 4.59 -11.43 20.25
C LYS A 107 4.97 -12.68 21.03
N ASN A 108 4.22 -13.04 22.10
CA ASN A 108 4.47 -14.27 22.83
C ASN A 108 4.01 -15.52 22.07
N ILE A 109 3.13 -15.36 21.07
CA ILE A 109 2.67 -16.44 20.20
C ILE A 109 3.48 -16.45 18.90
N HIS A 110 3.71 -15.25 18.33
CA HIS A 110 4.43 -15.08 17.08
C HIS A 110 5.53 -14.04 17.25
N ASP A 111 6.76 -14.45 17.53
CA ASP A 111 7.92 -13.56 17.63
C ASP A 111 8.57 -13.25 16.28
N THR A 112 8.13 -13.94 15.25
CA THR A 112 8.65 -13.88 13.88
C THR A 112 7.55 -13.45 12.92
N ILE A 113 7.91 -12.62 11.94
CA ILE A 113 7.03 -12.19 10.83
C ILE A 113 7.70 -12.54 9.51
N GLN A 114 6.95 -13.07 8.57
CA GLN A 114 7.39 -13.28 7.21
C GLN A 114 6.92 -12.13 6.31
N ILE A 115 7.77 -11.70 5.40
CA ILE A 115 7.48 -10.61 4.46
C ILE A 115 7.91 -11.05 3.06
N LEU A 116 6.97 -11.05 2.09
CA LEU A 116 7.34 -11.25 0.69
C LEU A 116 8.19 -10.07 0.20
N THR A 117 9.34 -10.38 -0.39
CA THR A 117 10.29 -9.36 -0.84
C THR A 117 10.69 -9.57 -2.32
N PRO A 118 11.02 -8.51 -3.08
CA PRO A 118 11.03 -7.11 -2.65
C PRO A 118 9.63 -6.55 -2.43
N THR A 119 9.45 -5.64 -1.46
CA THR A 119 8.18 -4.98 -1.22
C THR A 119 8.38 -3.61 -0.57
N TYR A 120 7.28 -2.94 -0.16
CA TYR A 120 7.29 -1.66 0.53
C TYR A 120 8.04 -1.76 1.86
N THR A 121 9.14 -1.04 1.98
CA THR A 121 10.13 -1.18 3.06
C THR A 121 9.60 -0.85 4.45
N GLU A 122 8.52 -0.06 4.54
CA GLU A 122 7.88 0.24 5.82
C GLU A 122 7.34 -1.01 6.52
N HIS A 123 6.94 -2.05 5.75
CA HIS A 123 6.58 -3.33 6.36
C HIS A 123 7.75 -4.00 7.09
N TYR A 124 8.96 -3.89 6.55
CA TYR A 124 10.15 -4.36 7.26
C TYR A 124 10.43 -3.49 8.50
N ARG A 125 10.48 -2.16 8.31
CA ARG A 125 10.87 -1.20 9.33
C ARG A 125 10.01 -1.31 10.59
N VAL A 126 8.68 -1.32 10.46
CA VAL A 126 7.80 -1.31 11.64
C VAL A 126 7.91 -2.58 12.49
N TRP A 127 8.09 -3.74 11.88
CA TRP A 127 8.28 -4.98 12.63
C TRP A 127 9.65 -5.05 13.30
N ASN A 128 10.69 -4.61 12.58
CA ASN A 128 12.05 -4.53 13.11
C ASN A 128 12.13 -3.58 14.31
N ASP A 129 11.53 -2.39 14.22
CA ASP A 129 11.53 -1.39 15.28
C ASP A 129 10.79 -1.88 16.54
N HIS A 130 9.85 -2.80 16.40
CA HIS A 130 9.16 -3.46 17.52
C HIS A 130 9.84 -4.76 17.97
N GLY A 131 11.02 -5.06 17.45
CA GLY A 131 11.85 -6.19 17.86
C GLY A 131 11.29 -7.56 17.49
N PHE A 132 10.51 -7.66 16.41
CA PHE A 132 10.17 -8.96 15.83
C PHE A 132 11.33 -9.50 15.01
N LYS A 133 11.48 -10.82 14.98
CA LYS A 133 12.34 -11.48 14.01
C LYS A 133 11.70 -11.41 12.64
N ILE A 134 12.46 -11.07 11.61
CA ILE A 134 11.93 -10.94 10.25
C ILE A 134 12.56 -12.01 9.36
N ARG A 135 11.67 -12.79 8.71
CA ARG A 135 12.06 -13.75 7.68
C ARG A 135 11.60 -13.22 6.33
N LEU A 136 12.55 -12.89 5.48
CA LEU A 136 12.28 -12.46 4.12
C LEU A 136 11.99 -13.69 3.25
N VAL A 137 10.87 -13.64 2.51
CA VAL A 137 10.40 -14.69 1.60
C VAL A 137 10.50 -14.14 0.19
N THR A 138 11.18 -14.85 -0.70
CA THR A 138 11.28 -14.50 -2.13
C THR A 138 10.39 -15.38 -3.00
N ASN A 139 10.12 -16.59 -2.50
CA ASN A 139 9.26 -17.58 -3.17
C ASN A 139 8.28 -18.18 -2.16
N ILE A 140 6.98 -17.85 -2.32
CA ILE A 140 5.92 -18.29 -1.41
C ILE A 140 5.81 -19.82 -1.36
N GLU A 141 5.96 -20.50 -2.51
CA GLU A 141 5.74 -21.94 -2.59
C GLU A 141 6.80 -22.75 -1.86
N ASN A 142 8.05 -22.27 -1.87
CA ASN A 142 9.19 -23.00 -1.35
C ASN A 142 9.66 -22.53 0.04
N GLU A 143 9.34 -21.28 0.42
CA GLU A 143 9.95 -20.63 1.58
C GLU A 143 8.94 -20.26 2.67
N LEU A 144 7.64 -20.15 2.33
CA LEU A 144 6.61 -19.74 3.30
C LEU A 144 6.36 -20.84 4.33
N ASP A 145 6.50 -20.50 5.60
CA ASP A 145 5.95 -21.27 6.71
C ASP A 145 4.53 -20.73 7.02
N PRO A 146 3.47 -21.49 6.71
CA PRO A 146 2.10 -20.97 6.84
C PRO A 146 1.64 -20.81 8.30
N SER A 147 2.40 -21.29 9.30
CA SER A 147 2.11 -21.11 10.73
C SER A 147 2.56 -19.75 11.28
N ILE A 148 3.42 -19.03 10.53
CA ILE A 148 3.96 -17.73 10.92
C ILE A 148 3.18 -16.61 10.22
N PRO A 149 2.88 -15.49 10.90
CA PRO A 149 2.24 -14.35 10.26
C PRO A 149 2.99 -13.86 9.01
N PHE A 150 2.26 -13.60 7.95
CA PHE A 150 2.79 -13.27 6.64
C PHE A 150 2.25 -11.96 6.09
N VAL A 151 3.14 -11.08 5.65
CA VAL A 151 2.83 -9.81 4.99
C VAL A 151 2.96 -9.98 3.48
N LEU A 152 1.89 -9.67 2.77
CA LEU A 152 1.80 -9.66 1.32
C LEU A 152 1.22 -8.33 0.85
N VAL A 153 1.89 -7.67 -0.09
CA VAL A 153 1.39 -6.45 -0.77
C VAL A 153 0.84 -6.84 -2.14
N ASN A 154 -0.39 -6.42 -2.46
CA ASN A 154 -1.07 -6.83 -3.70
C ASN A 154 -2.01 -5.72 -4.23
N PRO A 155 -1.77 -5.08 -5.39
CA PRO A 155 -0.55 -5.17 -6.21
C PRO A 155 0.71 -4.77 -5.45
N ASN A 156 1.81 -5.47 -5.69
CA ASN A 156 3.04 -5.22 -4.95
C ASN A 156 3.74 -3.93 -5.40
N ASN A 157 4.34 -3.25 -4.46
CA ASN A 157 5.23 -2.12 -4.68
C ASN A 157 6.66 -2.54 -4.24
N PRO A 158 7.67 -2.56 -5.14
CA PRO A 158 7.70 -1.79 -6.39
C PRO A 158 7.46 -2.58 -7.68
N ASP A 159 7.46 -3.91 -7.63
CA ASP A 159 7.51 -4.73 -8.85
C ASP A 159 6.16 -4.85 -9.58
N GLY A 160 5.07 -4.32 -9.01
CA GLY A 160 3.73 -4.35 -9.60
C GLY A 160 3.11 -5.75 -9.70
N LYS A 161 3.69 -6.75 -9.02
CA LYS A 161 3.17 -8.12 -9.05
C LYS A 161 1.75 -8.17 -8.51
N LEU A 162 0.86 -8.82 -9.25
CA LEU A 162 -0.56 -8.95 -8.94
C LEU A 162 -0.93 -10.43 -8.83
N PHE A 163 -1.40 -10.83 -7.66
CA PHE A 163 -1.89 -12.18 -7.41
C PHE A 163 -3.38 -12.27 -7.71
N GLN A 164 -3.79 -13.40 -8.29
CA GLN A 164 -5.18 -13.68 -8.63
C GLN A 164 -6.00 -13.98 -7.36
N PRO A 165 -7.30 -13.64 -7.32
CA PRO A 165 -8.16 -13.89 -6.15
C PRO A 165 -8.16 -15.35 -5.71
N LYS A 166 -8.22 -16.29 -6.65
CA LYS A 166 -8.17 -17.73 -6.35
C LYS A 166 -6.87 -18.10 -5.63
N TYR A 167 -5.73 -17.58 -6.07
CA TYR A 167 -4.46 -17.83 -5.41
C TYR A 167 -4.42 -17.24 -3.99
N LEU A 168 -4.97 -16.03 -3.80
CA LEU A 168 -5.06 -15.40 -2.49
C LEU A 168 -5.96 -16.20 -1.53
N GLU A 169 -7.05 -16.79 -2.04
CA GLU A 169 -7.92 -17.66 -1.26
C GLU A 169 -7.21 -18.96 -0.83
N GLU A 170 -6.52 -19.61 -1.76
CA GLU A 170 -5.73 -20.82 -1.46
C GLU A 170 -4.61 -20.53 -0.46
N LEU A 171 -3.91 -19.40 -0.61
CA LEU A 171 -2.86 -18.95 0.30
C LEU A 171 -3.40 -18.65 1.70
N TRP A 172 -4.50 -17.89 1.80
CA TRP A 172 -5.15 -17.58 3.06
C TRP A 172 -5.60 -18.86 3.77
N GLU A 173 -6.27 -19.79 3.07
CA GLU A 173 -6.70 -21.06 3.64
C GLU A 173 -5.52 -21.90 4.17
N ARG A 174 -4.40 -21.93 3.45
CA ARG A 174 -3.17 -22.60 3.88
C ARG A 174 -2.64 -22.00 5.18
N ILE A 175 -2.56 -20.67 5.25
CA ILE A 175 -2.08 -19.93 6.43
C ILE A 175 -3.06 -20.13 7.61
N ARG A 176 -4.36 -19.98 7.40
CA ARG A 176 -5.40 -20.15 8.43
C ARG A 176 -5.37 -21.56 9.05
N LYS A 177 -5.30 -22.61 8.24
CA LYS A 177 -5.25 -24.01 8.70
C LYS A 177 -4.00 -24.33 9.51
N ALA A 178 -2.90 -23.63 9.25
CA ALA A 178 -1.65 -23.78 9.99
C ALA A 178 -1.59 -22.91 11.27
N GLY A 179 -2.58 -22.07 11.53
CA GLY A 179 -2.62 -21.17 12.68
C GLY A 179 -1.85 -19.86 12.50
N GLY A 180 -1.40 -19.57 11.28
CA GLY A 180 -0.77 -18.29 10.94
C GLY A 180 -1.79 -17.16 10.74
N PHE A 181 -1.30 -16.01 10.26
CA PHE A 181 -2.09 -14.80 10.06
C PHE A 181 -1.63 -14.06 8.79
N LEU A 182 -2.57 -13.76 7.89
CA LEU A 182 -2.28 -13.03 6.67
C LEU A 182 -2.55 -11.52 6.85
N ILE A 183 -1.53 -10.71 6.56
CA ILE A 183 -1.62 -9.26 6.46
C ILE A 183 -1.52 -8.92 4.98
N LEU A 184 -2.64 -8.53 4.36
CA LEU A 184 -2.74 -8.23 2.95
C LEU A 184 -2.84 -6.71 2.74
N ASP A 185 -1.78 -6.10 2.21
CA ASP A 185 -1.76 -4.68 1.86
C ASP A 185 -2.25 -4.49 0.42
N GLU A 186 -3.47 -4.04 0.29
CA GLU A 186 -4.14 -3.73 -0.97
C GLU A 186 -4.19 -2.22 -1.26
N SER A 187 -3.14 -1.48 -0.90
CA SER A 187 -3.10 -0.02 -1.07
C SER A 187 -3.25 0.45 -2.52
N PHE A 188 -2.96 -0.40 -3.51
CA PHE A 188 -3.11 -0.11 -4.95
C PHE A 188 -4.27 -0.86 -5.62
N MET A 189 -5.10 -1.55 -4.85
CA MET A 189 -6.11 -2.46 -5.41
C MET A 189 -7.31 -1.75 -6.04
N ASP A 190 -7.60 -0.50 -5.68
CA ASP A 190 -8.80 0.21 -6.18
C ASP A 190 -8.80 0.43 -7.70
N GLY A 191 -7.65 0.32 -8.36
CA GLY A 191 -7.55 0.31 -9.83
C GLY A 191 -7.98 -1.01 -10.49
N THR A 192 -7.98 -2.11 -9.71
CA THR A 192 -8.33 -3.48 -10.16
C THR A 192 -9.16 -4.19 -9.09
N PRO A 193 -10.32 -3.65 -8.67
CA PRO A 193 -11.06 -4.12 -7.50
C PRO A 193 -11.49 -5.59 -7.57
N ASP A 194 -11.70 -6.13 -8.78
CA ASP A 194 -12.04 -7.54 -8.99
C ASP A 194 -10.91 -8.52 -8.62
N MET A 195 -9.69 -8.00 -8.45
CA MET A 195 -8.50 -8.77 -8.07
C MET A 195 -8.27 -8.84 -6.56
N SER A 196 -9.12 -8.17 -5.76
CA SER A 196 -9.08 -8.21 -4.30
C SER A 196 -9.49 -9.57 -3.75
N LEU A 197 -8.95 -9.93 -2.59
CA LEU A 197 -9.44 -11.06 -1.81
C LEU A 197 -10.90 -10.81 -1.42
N ARG A 198 -11.80 -11.74 -1.75
CA ARG A 198 -13.24 -11.59 -1.50
C ARG A 198 -13.59 -11.92 -0.05
N PHE A 199 -14.57 -11.18 0.48
CA PHE A 199 -15.08 -11.33 1.84
C PHE A 199 -16.59 -11.65 1.81
N ASP A 200 -16.95 -12.77 1.17
CA ASP A 200 -18.34 -13.24 1.11
C ASP A 200 -18.86 -13.70 2.50
N ASN A 201 -17.94 -14.16 3.35
CA ASN A 201 -18.21 -14.56 4.74
C ASN A 201 -17.14 -13.98 5.67
N CYS A 202 -17.35 -14.10 6.99
CA CYS A 202 -16.31 -13.75 7.97
C CYS A 202 -15.07 -14.63 7.72
N ARG A 203 -13.91 -13.98 7.60
CA ARG A 203 -12.64 -14.65 7.35
C ARG A 203 -11.71 -14.44 8.54
N ASP A 204 -11.44 -15.53 9.25
CA ASP A 204 -10.51 -15.53 10.36
C ASP A 204 -9.06 -15.44 9.85
N ASN A 205 -8.17 -14.95 10.70
CA ASN A 205 -6.72 -14.91 10.46
C ASN A 205 -6.30 -14.12 9.20
N VAL A 206 -7.08 -13.12 8.80
CA VAL A 206 -6.68 -12.19 7.73
C VAL A 206 -7.17 -10.77 8.01
N ILE A 207 -6.32 -9.80 7.71
CA ILE A 207 -6.73 -8.39 7.57
C ILE A 207 -6.27 -7.85 6.23
N VAL A 208 -7.06 -6.91 5.70
CA VAL A 208 -6.76 -6.20 4.46
C VAL A 208 -6.63 -4.72 4.75
N ILE A 209 -5.58 -4.10 4.22
CA ILE A 209 -5.30 -2.67 4.34
C ILE A 209 -5.61 -1.99 3.01
N ARG A 210 -6.30 -0.85 3.04
CA ARG A 210 -6.66 -0.07 1.85
C ARG A 210 -6.20 1.38 1.99
N SER A 211 -5.76 1.97 0.91
CA SER A 211 -5.32 3.37 0.86
C SER A 211 -6.28 4.22 0.03
N PHE A 212 -7.01 5.12 0.68
CA PHE A 212 -7.89 6.05 -0.04
C PHE A 212 -7.11 6.99 -0.98
N GLY A 213 -5.95 7.47 -0.53
CA GLY A 213 -5.20 8.52 -1.22
C GLY A 213 -4.61 8.13 -2.58
N LYS A 214 -4.45 6.83 -2.88
CA LYS A 214 -3.83 6.37 -4.13
C LYS A 214 -4.79 6.50 -5.31
N PHE A 215 -5.92 5.84 -5.26
CA PHE A 215 -6.93 5.82 -6.33
C PHE A 215 -7.62 7.17 -6.49
N PHE A 216 -8.09 7.76 -5.39
CA PHE A 216 -8.78 9.05 -5.42
C PHE A 216 -7.84 10.24 -5.64
N GLY A 217 -6.50 10.03 -5.71
CA GLY A 217 -5.52 11.10 -5.93
C GLY A 217 -5.46 12.13 -4.79
N LEU A 218 -5.89 11.77 -3.59
CA LEU A 218 -6.02 12.66 -2.43
C LEU A 218 -5.15 12.20 -1.23
N PRO A 219 -3.82 12.06 -1.41
CA PRO A 219 -2.95 11.54 -0.37
C PRO A 219 -2.89 12.44 0.87
N GLY A 220 -3.16 13.75 0.71
CA GLY A 220 -3.18 14.74 1.78
C GLY A 220 -4.32 14.55 2.78
N LEU A 221 -5.39 13.84 2.44
CA LEU A 221 -6.49 13.53 3.36
C LEU A 221 -6.09 12.58 4.49
N ARG A 222 -5.00 11.87 4.32
CA ARG A 222 -4.51 10.88 5.31
C ARG A 222 -5.60 9.91 5.76
N LEU A 223 -6.26 9.26 4.78
CA LEU A 223 -7.31 8.28 5.03
C LEU A 223 -6.92 6.93 4.45
N GLY A 224 -7.13 5.88 5.24
CA GLY A 224 -7.04 4.48 4.87
C GLY A 224 -8.06 3.66 5.64
N PHE A 225 -8.24 2.42 5.22
CA PHE A 225 -9.16 1.49 5.87
C PHE A 225 -8.45 0.17 6.15
N VAL A 226 -8.91 -0.52 7.18
CA VAL A 226 -8.51 -1.89 7.49
C VAL A 226 -9.76 -2.69 7.84
N TYR A 227 -9.87 -3.89 7.30
CA TYR A 227 -10.99 -4.79 7.55
C TYR A 227 -10.55 -6.27 7.53
N GLY A 228 -11.39 -7.15 8.01
CA GLY A 228 -11.12 -8.59 8.02
C GLY A 228 -11.51 -9.24 9.36
N ASP A 229 -10.61 -10.05 9.91
CA ASP A 229 -10.81 -10.75 11.18
C ASP A 229 -11.23 -9.80 12.31
N ASN A 230 -12.41 -10.03 12.85
CA ASN A 230 -13.04 -9.16 13.84
C ASN A 230 -12.21 -9.01 15.13
N HIS A 231 -11.44 -10.04 15.52
CA HIS A 231 -10.56 -9.98 16.69
C HIS A 231 -9.45 -8.93 16.49
N TYR A 232 -8.79 -8.95 15.32
CA TYR A 232 -7.71 -8.00 15.01
C TYR A 232 -8.26 -6.60 14.75
N ILE A 233 -9.41 -6.48 14.07
CA ILE A 233 -10.01 -5.15 13.82
C ILE A 233 -10.47 -4.50 15.13
N ASN A 234 -10.95 -5.26 16.13
CA ASN A 234 -11.24 -4.72 17.45
C ASN A 234 -9.97 -4.16 18.14
N LYS A 235 -8.83 -4.86 18.03
CA LYS A 235 -7.56 -4.35 18.55
C LYS A 235 -7.14 -3.05 17.84
N VAL A 236 -7.24 -3.00 16.51
CA VAL A 236 -7.02 -1.76 15.76
C VAL A 236 -7.91 -0.65 16.29
N SER A 237 -9.22 -0.88 16.39
CA SER A 237 -10.20 0.11 16.86
C SER A 237 -9.88 0.64 18.26
N SER A 238 -9.36 -0.21 19.14
CA SER A 238 -8.97 0.23 20.51
C SER A 238 -7.72 1.11 20.52
N LEU A 239 -6.82 0.93 19.56
CA LEU A 239 -5.59 1.73 19.42
C LEU A 239 -5.83 3.07 18.71
N VAL A 240 -6.89 3.16 17.90
CA VAL A 240 -7.24 4.33 17.10
C VAL A 240 -7.63 5.53 17.99
N GLY A 241 -8.33 5.28 19.08
CA GLY A 241 -8.85 6.33 19.94
C GLY A 241 -10.00 7.14 19.31
N PRO A 242 -10.45 8.22 19.99
CA PRO A 242 -11.49 9.08 19.46
C PRO A 242 -10.95 9.99 18.33
N TRP A 243 -11.84 10.36 17.39
CA TRP A 243 -11.58 11.30 16.28
C TRP A 243 -10.38 10.93 15.39
N PRO A 244 -10.29 9.71 14.88
CA PRO A 244 -9.12 9.27 14.11
C PRO A 244 -8.97 9.98 12.76
N ILE A 245 -10.07 10.48 12.21
CA ILE A 245 -10.15 11.07 10.87
C ILE A 245 -10.72 12.48 10.97
N SER A 246 -10.14 13.43 10.24
CA SER A 246 -10.62 14.81 10.21
C SER A 246 -12.02 14.92 9.58
N SER A 247 -12.80 15.91 10.02
CA SER A 247 -14.15 16.15 9.48
C SER A 247 -14.12 16.37 7.96
N SER A 248 -13.10 17.07 7.45
CA SER A 248 -12.93 17.29 6.00
C SER A 248 -12.68 15.99 5.25
N SER A 249 -11.83 15.10 5.79
CA SER A 249 -11.58 13.79 5.19
C SER A 249 -12.83 12.91 5.18
N LEU A 250 -13.64 12.93 6.25
CA LEU A 250 -14.91 12.19 6.31
C LEU A 250 -15.87 12.66 5.20
N LEU A 251 -16.04 13.97 5.03
CA LEU A 251 -16.97 14.54 4.04
C LEU A 251 -16.53 14.25 2.61
N ILE A 252 -15.26 14.46 2.30
CA ILE A 252 -14.72 14.20 0.95
C ILE A 252 -14.81 12.71 0.63
N ALA A 253 -14.39 11.85 1.54
CA ALA A 253 -14.38 10.41 1.30
C ALA A 253 -15.79 9.86 1.08
N ARG A 254 -16.78 10.30 1.86
CA ARG A 254 -18.18 9.92 1.65
C ARG A 254 -18.64 10.23 0.24
N LYS A 255 -18.39 11.48 -0.24
CA LYS A 255 -18.78 11.90 -1.57
C LYS A 255 -18.06 11.11 -2.66
N ALA A 256 -16.74 11.00 -2.54
CA ALA A 256 -15.90 10.30 -3.52
C ALA A 256 -16.25 8.81 -3.65
N MET A 257 -16.47 8.10 -2.54
CA MET A 257 -16.78 6.65 -2.55
C MET A 257 -18.20 6.35 -3.04
N LEU A 258 -19.10 7.32 -3.05
CA LEU A 258 -20.46 7.19 -3.61
C LEU A 258 -20.53 7.57 -5.09
N ASP A 259 -19.52 8.24 -5.64
CA ASP A 259 -19.50 8.67 -7.05
C ASP A 259 -19.08 7.51 -7.97
N THR A 260 -20.04 6.64 -8.24
CA THR A 260 -19.83 5.44 -9.07
C THR A 260 -19.45 5.78 -10.52
N VAL A 261 -19.88 6.93 -11.03
CA VAL A 261 -19.54 7.40 -12.38
C VAL A 261 -18.07 7.79 -12.45
N TRP A 262 -17.60 8.59 -11.49
CA TRP A 262 -16.19 8.97 -11.42
C TRP A 262 -15.29 7.73 -11.21
N ILE A 263 -15.69 6.82 -10.33
CA ILE A 263 -14.96 5.59 -10.02
C ILE A 263 -14.79 4.73 -11.29
N SER A 264 -15.88 4.43 -12.00
CA SER A 264 -15.83 3.58 -13.20
C SER A 264 -15.05 4.23 -14.34
N THR A 265 -15.22 5.55 -14.53
CA THR A 265 -14.45 6.32 -15.51
C THR A 265 -12.97 6.32 -15.17
N THR A 266 -12.63 6.50 -13.89
CA THR A 266 -11.23 6.53 -13.43
C THR A 266 -10.54 5.17 -13.59
N ILE A 267 -11.23 4.05 -13.28
CA ILE A 267 -10.68 2.71 -13.52
C ILE A 267 -10.36 2.51 -15.01
N THR A 268 -11.29 2.89 -15.88
CA THR A 268 -11.12 2.79 -17.35
C THR A 268 -9.94 3.64 -17.82
N ASP A 269 -9.86 4.88 -17.34
CA ASP A 269 -8.80 5.83 -17.66
C ASP A 269 -7.42 5.33 -17.18
N LEU A 270 -7.31 4.83 -15.96
CA LEU A 270 -6.07 4.28 -15.41
C LEU A 270 -5.60 3.08 -16.25
N LYS A 271 -6.51 2.16 -16.58
CA LYS A 271 -6.21 1.01 -17.45
C LYS A 271 -5.68 1.46 -18.81
N MET A 272 -6.38 2.40 -19.47
CA MET A 272 -6.01 2.91 -20.79
C MET A 272 -4.63 3.60 -20.75
N LYS A 273 -4.40 4.49 -19.78
CA LYS A 273 -3.13 5.23 -19.63
C LYS A 273 -1.98 4.29 -19.25
N SER A 274 -2.23 3.32 -18.37
CA SER A 274 -1.26 2.30 -18.00
C SER A 274 -0.86 1.44 -19.20
N THR A 275 -1.82 1.04 -20.05
CA THR A 275 -1.55 0.29 -21.29
C THR A 275 -0.75 1.14 -22.28
N ALA A 276 -1.12 2.40 -22.46
CA ALA A 276 -0.38 3.32 -23.35
C ALA A 276 1.07 3.50 -22.89
N LEU A 277 1.30 3.64 -21.58
CA LEU A 277 2.66 3.72 -21.03
C LEU A 277 3.43 2.41 -21.24
N SER A 278 2.79 1.24 -21.03
CA SER A 278 3.42 -0.06 -21.28
C SER A 278 3.87 -0.20 -22.75
N ASN A 279 3.00 0.17 -23.70
CA ASN A 279 3.33 0.15 -25.12
C ASN A 279 4.50 1.08 -25.45
N PHE A 280 4.45 2.31 -24.92
CA PHE A 280 5.56 3.27 -25.10
C PHE A 280 6.89 2.71 -24.57
N LEU A 281 6.91 2.15 -23.36
CA LEU A 281 8.12 1.58 -22.77
C LEU A 281 8.63 0.38 -23.59
N HIS A 282 7.74 -0.47 -24.07
CA HIS A 282 8.05 -1.59 -24.94
C HIS A 282 8.69 -1.11 -26.27
N ASP A 283 8.12 -0.08 -26.92
CA ASP A 283 8.64 0.47 -28.17
C ASP A 283 10.04 1.08 -27.98
N GLN A 284 10.32 1.60 -26.77
CA GLN A 284 11.66 2.05 -26.36
C GLN A 284 12.58 0.91 -25.93
N LYS A 285 12.15 -0.35 -26.02
CA LYS A 285 12.88 -1.56 -25.59
C LYS A 285 13.24 -1.56 -24.09
N LEU A 286 12.45 -0.87 -23.28
CA LEU A 286 12.61 -0.86 -21.82
C LEU A 286 11.82 -2.02 -21.22
N LYS A 287 12.48 -2.84 -20.40
CA LYS A 287 11.87 -3.97 -19.73
C LYS A 287 11.05 -3.47 -18.54
N THR A 288 9.74 -3.74 -18.54
CA THR A 288 8.88 -3.51 -17.39
C THR A 288 8.84 -4.71 -16.47
N VAL A 289 8.72 -4.46 -15.16
CA VAL A 289 8.62 -5.48 -14.11
C VAL A 289 7.25 -5.35 -13.47
N GLY A 290 6.37 -6.32 -13.73
CA GLY A 290 5.00 -6.35 -13.21
C GLY A 290 4.02 -5.41 -13.91
N ASP A 291 2.77 -5.45 -13.48
CA ASP A 291 1.67 -4.70 -14.10
C ASP A 291 0.74 -4.09 -13.04
N CYS A 292 1.05 -2.88 -12.61
CA CYS A 292 0.19 -2.06 -11.77
C CYS A 292 -0.31 -0.84 -12.54
N TYR A 293 -1.60 -0.52 -12.45
CA TYR A 293 -2.17 0.61 -13.19
C TYR A 293 -1.67 1.97 -12.70
N PHE A 294 -1.15 2.05 -11.47
CA PHE A 294 -0.69 3.30 -10.87
C PHE A 294 0.78 3.63 -11.17
N PHE A 295 1.57 2.63 -11.53
CA PHE A 295 2.99 2.82 -11.81
C PHE A 295 3.55 1.70 -12.68
N LYS A 296 4.72 1.95 -13.27
CA LYS A 296 5.54 0.94 -13.94
C LYS A 296 6.93 0.97 -13.34
N THR A 297 7.44 -0.17 -12.97
CA THR A 297 8.86 -0.34 -12.63
C THR A 297 9.58 -0.84 -13.86
N ILE A 298 10.65 -0.16 -14.25
CA ILE A 298 11.48 -0.55 -15.38
C ILE A 298 12.82 -1.08 -14.91
N GLU A 299 13.32 -2.10 -15.59
CA GLU A 299 14.67 -2.63 -15.39
C GLU A 299 15.61 -1.99 -16.39
N VAL A 300 16.67 -1.35 -15.92
CA VAL A 300 17.70 -0.67 -16.70
C VAL A 300 19.10 -1.07 -16.21
N ASP A 301 20.15 -0.78 -17.01
CA ASP A 301 21.52 -1.12 -16.59
C ASP A 301 21.96 -0.36 -15.33
N SER A 302 21.50 0.89 -15.18
CA SER A 302 21.75 1.71 -13.98
C SER A 302 20.59 2.64 -13.71
N ALA A 303 19.82 2.36 -12.66
CA ALA A 303 18.69 3.18 -12.23
C ALA A 303 19.13 4.60 -11.86
N SER A 304 20.29 4.76 -11.21
CA SER A 304 20.79 6.08 -10.81
C SER A 304 21.18 6.96 -12.00
N GLN A 305 21.75 6.38 -13.07
CA GLN A 305 22.07 7.12 -14.29
C GLN A 305 20.79 7.55 -15.04
N MET A 306 19.82 6.64 -15.17
CA MET A 306 18.54 6.94 -15.80
C MET A 306 17.78 8.03 -15.02
N HIS A 307 17.69 7.89 -13.70
CA HIS A 307 17.07 8.90 -12.82
C HIS A 307 17.73 10.28 -12.99
N LYS A 308 19.08 10.35 -13.00
CA LYS A 308 19.81 11.60 -13.19
C LYS A 308 19.55 12.21 -14.56
N ALA A 309 19.50 11.39 -15.61
CA ALA A 309 19.17 11.85 -16.96
C ALA A 309 17.77 12.45 -17.03
N LEU A 310 16.76 11.77 -16.47
CA LEU A 310 15.38 12.25 -16.40
C LEU A 310 15.26 13.51 -15.53
N ALA A 311 15.95 13.56 -14.38
CA ALA A 311 15.96 14.72 -13.49
C ALA A 311 16.52 15.98 -14.18
N ASN A 312 17.50 15.86 -15.10
CA ASN A 312 17.99 16.98 -15.90
C ASN A 312 16.92 17.57 -16.83
N HIS A 313 15.88 16.81 -17.15
CA HIS A 313 14.71 17.24 -17.92
C HIS A 313 13.48 17.56 -17.07
N GLY A 314 13.61 17.62 -15.75
CA GLY A 314 12.51 17.94 -14.84
C GLY A 314 11.56 16.79 -14.57
N ILE A 315 11.98 15.55 -14.76
CA ILE A 315 11.23 14.35 -14.47
C ILE A 315 11.85 13.66 -13.25
N TRP A 316 11.11 13.58 -12.15
CA TRP A 316 11.58 12.97 -10.91
C TRP A 316 10.99 11.59 -10.73
N THR A 317 11.85 10.55 -10.81
CA THR A 317 11.47 9.14 -10.67
C THR A 317 11.86 8.60 -9.29
N ARG A 318 11.32 7.44 -8.93
CA ARG A 318 11.77 6.65 -7.78
C ARG A 318 12.89 5.71 -8.21
N ILE A 319 13.92 5.58 -7.38
CA ILE A 319 14.93 4.53 -7.47
C ILE A 319 14.90 3.70 -6.18
N PHE A 320 15.28 2.45 -6.28
CA PHE A 320 15.26 1.50 -5.16
C PHE A 320 16.68 1.05 -4.83
N ASN A 321 17.19 1.44 -3.64
CA ASN A 321 18.58 1.22 -3.25
C ASN A 321 18.94 -0.28 -3.16
N TYR A 322 17.96 -1.15 -2.92
CA TYR A 322 18.14 -2.59 -2.87
C TYR A 322 18.22 -3.25 -4.26
N ASN A 323 17.98 -2.52 -5.33
CA ASN A 323 18.14 -2.99 -6.69
C ASN A 323 18.68 -1.88 -7.61
N GLN A 324 19.94 -1.98 -7.96
CA GLN A 324 20.63 -0.96 -8.79
C GLN A 324 20.04 -0.80 -10.20
N LYS A 325 19.17 -1.73 -10.61
CA LYS A 325 18.51 -1.72 -11.92
C LYS A 325 17.10 -1.15 -11.93
N TRP A 326 16.53 -0.86 -10.75
CA TRP A 326 15.15 -0.38 -10.63
C TRP A 326 15.05 1.07 -10.17
#